data_fc074f3452daad5719165a9527ca1bcc
#
_entry.id   fc074f3452daad5719165a9527ca1bcc
#
_cell.length_a   1.000
_cell.length_b   1.000
_cell.length_c   1.000
_cell.angle_alpha   90.00
_cell.angle_beta   90.00
_cell.angle_gamma   90.00
#
_symmetry.space_group_name_H-M   'P 1'
#
loop_
_entity.id
_entity.type
_entity.pdbx_description
1 polymer ?
#
loop_
_entity_poly.entity_id
_entity_poly.type
_entity_poly.pdbx_seq_one_letter_code
_entity_poly.pdbx_strand_id
1 'polypeptide(L)'
;MKITAFNPIIVTPNAAEIVALFEELGFERRHTKTGIGGDVTSYDLKYGDDFRVNVAQADNMPQDLTAIRVSVRDFDEAYNFLTSKGFVNPQGDAITETPTSRSALLISPSGFAISLSYHIRK
;
A
#
# COMPACT_ATOMS: atom_id res chain seq x y z
N MET A 1 17.83 -4.74 6.96
CA MET A 1 16.40 -4.67 6.65
C MET A 1 16.15 -5.37 5.33
N LYS A 2 15.22 -6.31 5.31
CA LYS A 2 14.94 -7.04 4.06
C LYS A 2 13.63 -6.57 3.44
N ILE A 3 13.74 -6.05 2.21
CA ILE A 3 12.58 -5.64 1.41
C ILE A 3 12.14 -6.84 0.57
N THR A 4 10.86 -7.18 0.63
CA THR A 4 10.31 -8.33 -0.07
C THR A 4 9.43 -7.94 -1.25
N ALA A 5 8.96 -6.70 -1.32
CA ALA A 5 8.23 -6.16 -2.47
C ALA A 5 8.36 -4.63 -2.49
N PHE A 6 8.32 -4.07 -3.69
CA PHE A 6 8.50 -2.63 -3.91
C PHE A 6 7.77 -2.24 -5.19
N ASN A 7 6.77 -1.38 -5.08
CA ASN A 7 6.00 -0.95 -6.24
C ASN A 7 5.13 0.25 -5.90
N PRO A 8 4.66 1.01 -6.90
CA PRO A 8 3.71 2.10 -6.63
C PRO A 8 2.38 1.57 -6.13
N ILE A 9 1.73 2.35 -5.27
CA ILE A 9 0.36 2.15 -4.84
C ILE A 9 -0.42 3.46 -4.98
N ILE A 10 -1.62 3.37 -5.50
CA ILE A 10 -2.52 4.51 -5.64
C ILE A 10 -3.68 4.30 -4.67
N VAL A 11 -3.85 5.26 -3.75
CA VAL A 11 -4.96 5.26 -2.79
C VAL A 11 -5.99 6.27 -3.30
N THR A 12 -7.21 5.81 -3.56
CA THR A 12 -8.18 6.61 -4.32
C THR A 12 -9.61 6.27 -3.93
N PRO A 13 -10.53 7.25 -3.92
CA PRO A 13 -11.96 6.95 -3.81
C PRO A 13 -12.56 6.37 -5.09
N ASN A 14 -11.79 6.30 -6.19
CA ASN A 14 -12.25 5.87 -7.50
C ASN A 14 -11.47 4.65 -8.02
N ALA A 15 -11.24 3.66 -7.16
CA ALA A 15 -10.39 2.52 -7.50
C ALA A 15 -10.85 1.79 -8.77
N ALA A 16 -12.16 1.63 -8.98
CA ALA A 16 -12.66 0.92 -10.16
C ALA A 16 -12.22 1.59 -11.47
N GLU A 17 -12.24 2.93 -11.51
CA GLU A 17 -11.80 3.67 -12.70
C GLU A 17 -10.30 3.56 -12.92
N ILE A 18 -9.52 3.62 -11.84
CA ILE A 18 -8.07 3.51 -11.91
C ILE A 18 -7.66 2.10 -12.34
N VAL A 19 -8.31 1.08 -11.78
CA VAL A 19 -8.08 -0.32 -12.19
C VAL A 19 -8.39 -0.50 -13.68
N ALA A 20 -9.52 0.03 -14.14
CA ALA A 20 -9.88 -0.07 -15.55
C ALA A 20 -8.85 0.59 -16.45
N LEU A 21 -8.31 1.75 -16.03
CA LEU A 21 -7.25 2.42 -16.80
C LEU A 21 -6.02 1.52 -16.95
N PHE A 22 -5.55 0.93 -15.85
CA PHE A 22 -4.37 0.07 -15.92
C PHE A 22 -4.64 -1.22 -16.71
N GLU A 23 -5.85 -1.76 -16.62
CA GLU A 23 -6.21 -2.92 -17.45
C GLU A 23 -6.16 -2.58 -18.95
N GLU A 24 -6.61 -1.38 -19.32
CA GLU A 24 -6.50 -0.92 -20.69
C GLU A 24 -5.04 -0.71 -21.12
N LEU A 25 -4.15 -0.38 -20.20
CA LEU A 25 -2.72 -0.27 -20.47
C LEU A 25 -2.03 -1.64 -20.61
N GLY A 26 -2.74 -2.73 -20.29
CA GLY A 26 -2.21 -4.08 -20.43
C GLY A 26 -1.91 -4.79 -19.12
N PHE A 27 -2.23 -4.19 -17.98
CA PHE A 27 -2.06 -4.85 -16.69
C PHE A 27 -3.16 -5.88 -16.48
N GLU A 28 -2.85 -6.94 -15.74
CA GLU A 28 -3.81 -7.97 -15.37
C GLU A 28 -4.05 -7.94 -13.87
N ARG A 29 -5.32 -8.06 -13.50
CA ARG A 29 -5.71 -8.15 -12.10
C ARG A 29 -5.32 -9.53 -11.55
N ARG A 30 -4.52 -9.56 -10.49
CA ARG A 30 -4.06 -10.81 -9.87
C ARG A 30 -4.81 -11.12 -8.58
N HIS A 31 -4.96 -10.12 -7.72
CA HIS A 31 -5.63 -10.29 -6.43
C HIS A 31 -6.51 -9.10 -6.11
N THR A 32 -7.59 -9.37 -5.40
CA THR A 32 -8.43 -8.34 -4.81
C THR A 32 -8.56 -8.68 -3.33
N LYS A 33 -8.29 -7.70 -2.46
CA LYS A 33 -8.39 -7.87 -1.01
C LYS A 33 -9.36 -6.85 -0.43
N THR A 34 -10.24 -7.32 0.46
CA THR A 34 -11.04 -6.44 1.30
C THR A 34 -10.30 -6.23 2.61
N GLY A 35 -10.08 -4.97 2.98
CA GLY A 35 -9.40 -4.65 4.22
C GLY A 35 -10.28 -4.85 5.43
N ILE A 36 -9.68 -4.80 6.62
CA ILE A 36 -10.40 -4.84 7.88
C ILE A 36 -11.27 -3.59 7.98
N GLY A 37 -12.46 -3.74 8.51
CA GLY A 37 -13.44 -2.68 8.60
C GLY A 37 -14.30 -2.53 7.36
N GLY A 38 -14.04 -3.31 6.31
CA GLY A 38 -14.86 -3.39 5.11
C GLY A 38 -14.76 -2.21 4.16
N ASP A 39 -13.99 -1.18 4.53
CA ASP A 39 -13.96 0.08 3.77
C ASP A 39 -12.82 0.17 2.76
N VAL A 40 -11.85 -0.72 2.84
CA VAL A 40 -10.69 -0.69 1.94
C VAL A 40 -10.63 -1.97 1.14
N THR A 41 -10.73 -1.83 -0.18
CA THR A 41 -10.49 -2.93 -1.12
C THR A 41 -9.20 -2.63 -1.86
N SER A 42 -8.30 -3.59 -1.88
CA SER A 42 -7.00 -3.44 -2.54
C SER A 42 -6.92 -4.38 -3.74
N TYR A 43 -6.42 -3.83 -4.85
CA TYR A 43 -6.25 -4.55 -6.11
C TYR A 43 -4.77 -4.66 -6.44
N ASP A 44 -4.32 -5.86 -6.79
CA ASP A 44 -2.95 -6.11 -7.22
C ASP A 44 -2.96 -6.34 -8.72
N LEU A 45 -2.30 -5.47 -9.46
CA LEU A 45 -2.25 -5.49 -10.91
C LEU A 45 -0.83 -5.73 -11.38
N LYS A 46 -0.66 -6.61 -12.38
CA LYS A 46 0.64 -6.94 -12.93
C LYS A 46 0.67 -6.77 -14.44
N TYR A 47 1.79 -6.27 -14.93
CA TYR A 47 2.11 -6.26 -16.36
C TYR A 47 3.15 -7.35 -16.60
N GLY A 48 2.69 -8.53 -17.04
CA GLY A 48 3.55 -9.69 -17.15
C GLY A 48 4.20 -10.03 -15.81
N ASP A 49 5.49 -10.28 -15.83
CA ASP A 49 6.29 -10.50 -14.62
C ASP A 49 7.17 -9.28 -14.25
N ASP A 50 7.03 -8.18 -15.00
CA ASP A 50 7.96 -7.05 -14.90
C ASP A 50 7.49 -5.95 -13.95
N PHE A 51 6.22 -5.53 -14.07
CA PHE A 51 5.72 -4.36 -13.38
C PHE A 51 4.52 -4.70 -12.52
N ARG A 52 4.37 -3.93 -11.44
CA ARG A 52 3.23 -4.09 -10.53
C ARG A 52 2.74 -2.73 -10.08
N VAL A 53 1.43 -2.58 -9.93
CA VAL A 53 0.82 -1.45 -9.24
C VAL A 53 -0.29 -1.98 -8.33
N ASN A 54 -0.40 -1.40 -7.14
CA ASN A 54 -1.52 -1.66 -6.24
C ASN A 54 -2.47 -0.47 -6.28
N VAL A 55 -3.77 -0.74 -6.25
CA VAL A 55 -4.79 0.30 -6.17
C VAL A 55 -5.67 0.00 -4.97
N ALA A 56 -5.78 0.95 -4.05
CA ALA A 56 -6.55 0.79 -2.82
C ALA A 56 -7.70 1.79 -2.79
N GLN A 57 -8.91 1.27 -2.57
CA GLN A 57 -10.10 2.11 -2.41
C GLN A 57 -10.11 2.72 -1.01
N ALA A 58 -10.25 4.03 -0.93
CA ALA A 58 -10.37 4.75 0.34
C ALA A 58 -11.35 5.90 0.17
N ASP A 59 -12.52 5.79 0.77
CA ASP A 59 -13.65 6.68 0.46
C ASP A 59 -13.49 8.11 1.01
N ASN A 60 -12.67 8.30 2.03
CA ASN A 60 -12.52 9.59 2.70
C ASN A 60 -11.35 10.44 2.18
N MET A 61 -10.92 10.19 0.96
CA MET A 61 -9.81 10.93 0.36
C MET A 61 -10.34 12.11 -0.47
N PRO A 62 -9.81 13.32 -0.27
CA PRO A 62 -10.20 14.46 -1.11
C PRO A 62 -9.66 14.37 -2.53
N GLN A 63 -8.58 13.63 -2.72
CA GLN A 63 -7.96 13.40 -4.03
C GLN A 63 -7.12 12.13 -3.96
N ASP A 64 -6.67 11.66 -5.11
CA ASP A 64 -5.84 10.47 -5.18
C ASP A 64 -4.48 10.72 -4.51
N LEU A 65 -3.98 9.72 -3.80
CA LEU A 65 -2.66 9.72 -3.20
C LEU A 65 -1.83 8.63 -3.86
N THR A 66 -0.68 9.01 -4.39
CA THR A 66 0.29 8.03 -4.90
C THR A 66 1.38 7.84 -3.86
N ALA A 67 1.63 6.59 -3.50
CA ALA A 67 2.63 6.21 -2.53
C ALA A 67 3.52 5.12 -3.11
N ILE A 68 4.62 4.82 -2.42
CA ILE A 68 5.46 3.68 -2.73
C ILE A 68 5.11 2.58 -1.73
N ARG A 69 4.70 1.43 -2.23
CA ARG A 69 4.48 0.27 -1.39
C ARG A 69 5.81 -0.43 -1.15
N VAL A 70 6.14 -0.61 0.13
CA VAL A 70 7.35 -1.33 0.54
C VAL A 70 6.92 -2.43 1.50
N SER A 71 7.09 -3.68 1.08
CA SER A 71 6.88 -4.82 1.97
C SER A 71 8.21 -5.27 2.54
N VAL A 72 8.23 -5.60 3.83
CA VAL A 72 9.44 -5.95 4.55
C VAL A 72 9.23 -7.24 5.33
N ARG A 73 10.35 -7.87 5.69
CA ARG A 73 10.31 -9.07 6.52
C ARG A 73 10.04 -8.75 7.99
N ASP A 74 10.64 -7.66 8.50
CA ASP A 74 10.49 -7.22 9.88
C ASP A 74 9.83 -5.85 9.91
N PHE A 75 8.52 -5.85 10.19
CA PHE A 75 7.72 -4.63 10.19
C PHE A 75 8.21 -3.63 11.25
N ASP A 76 8.43 -4.11 12.47
CA ASP A 76 8.82 -3.22 13.57
C ASP A 76 10.18 -2.56 13.32
N GLU A 77 11.14 -3.30 12.79
CA GLU A 77 12.43 -2.74 12.42
C GLU A 77 12.28 -1.62 11.41
N ALA A 78 11.51 -1.86 10.34
CA ALA A 78 11.32 -0.87 9.28
C ALA A 78 10.51 0.33 9.76
N TYR A 79 9.47 0.10 10.55
CA TYR A 79 8.64 1.17 11.12
C TYR A 79 9.50 2.09 12.00
N ASN A 80 10.29 1.50 12.88
CA ASN A 80 11.16 2.28 13.78
C ASN A 80 12.26 3.00 13.00
N PHE A 81 12.81 2.38 11.97
CA PHE A 81 13.80 3.03 11.10
C PHE A 81 13.21 4.26 10.43
N LEU A 82 12.04 4.12 9.81
CA LEU A 82 11.41 5.24 9.08
C LEU A 82 11.01 6.37 10.04
N THR A 83 10.44 6.04 11.19
CA THR A 83 10.08 7.08 12.16
C THR A 83 11.32 7.79 12.72
N SER A 84 12.45 7.09 12.86
CA SER A 84 13.70 7.72 13.26
C SER A 84 14.23 8.72 12.21
N LYS A 85 13.79 8.58 10.96
CA LYS A 85 14.14 9.48 9.87
C LYS A 85 13.14 10.62 9.69
N GLY A 86 12.16 10.73 10.57
CA GLY A 86 11.18 11.81 10.55
C GLY A 86 9.86 11.46 9.87
N PHE A 87 9.69 10.23 9.41
CA PHE A 87 8.39 9.81 8.88
C PHE A 87 7.35 9.78 10.00
N VAL A 88 6.14 10.17 9.66
CA VAL A 88 5.03 10.25 10.62
C VAL A 88 3.88 9.39 10.13
N ASN A 89 3.31 8.63 11.06
CA ASN A 89 2.05 7.94 10.82
C ASN A 89 0.91 8.92 11.08
N PRO A 90 0.14 9.35 10.04
CA PRO A 90 -0.92 10.34 10.23
C PRO A 90 -2.06 9.86 11.14
N GLN A 91 -2.13 8.58 11.42
CA GLN A 91 -3.12 8.00 12.33
C GLN A 91 -2.54 7.72 13.72
N GLY A 92 -1.48 8.41 14.10
CA GLY A 92 -0.80 8.22 15.38
C GLY A 92 -0.01 6.93 15.39
N ASP A 93 -0.37 6.00 16.27
CA ASP A 93 0.28 4.68 16.34
C ASP A 93 -0.58 3.58 15.73
N ALA A 94 -1.65 3.92 15.04
CA ALA A 94 -2.56 2.93 14.49
C ALA A 94 -1.92 2.19 13.32
N ILE A 95 -1.98 0.87 13.39
CA ILE A 95 -1.47 -0.04 12.37
C ILE A 95 -2.62 -0.92 11.94
N THR A 96 -2.80 -1.05 10.62
CA THR A 96 -3.81 -1.96 10.10
C THR A 96 -3.29 -3.39 10.19
N GLU A 97 -3.99 -4.23 10.93
CA GLU A 97 -3.60 -5.62 11.10
C GLU A 97 -4.69 -6.55 10.59
N THR A 98 -4.26 -7.59 9.90
CA THR A 98 -5.09 -8.74 9.54
C THR A 98 -4.41 -9.99 10.09
N PRO A 99 -5.07 -11.17 10.05
CA PRO A 99 -4.38 -12.41 10.44
C PRO A 99 -3.11 -12.71 9.64
N THR A 100 -2.96 -12.11 8.46
CA THR A 100 -1.83 -12.40 7.56
C THR A 100 -0.99 -11.19 7.20
N SER A 101 -1.29 -10.00 7.74
CA SER A 101 -0.53 -8.79 7.36
C SER A 101 -0.58 -7.71 8.41
N ARG A 102 0.41 -6.82 8.32
CA ARG A 102 0.45 -5.55 9.07
C ARG A 102 0.80 -4.46 8.08
N SER A 103 0.20 -3.29 8.20
CA SER A 103 0.50 -2.17 7.31
C SER A 103 0.26 -0.82 7.98
N ALA A 104 0.99 0.19 7.51
CA ALA A 104 0.81 1.56 7.93
C ALA A 104 1.27 2.49 6.81
N LEU A 105 0.55 3.59 6.63
CA LEU A 105 0.98 4.66 5.73
C LEU A 105 1.84 5.63 6.53
N LEU A 106 3.03 5.92 6.04
CA LEU A 106 3.97 6.84 6.67
C LEU A 106 4.29 7.98 5.72
N ILE A 107 4.32 9.20 6.24
CA ILE A 107 4.56 10.40 5.44
C ILE A 107 5.93 10.98 5.81
N SER A 108 6.75 11.26 4.81
CA SER A 108 8.08 11.84 5.02
C SER A 108 7.99 13.30 5.45
N PRO A 109 9.08 13.88 6.00
CA PRO A 109 9.09 15.32 6.31
C PRO A 109 8.80 16.21 5.09
N SER A 110 9.12 15.77 3.89
CA SER A 110 8.86 16.52 2.66
C SER A 110 7.54 16.17 1.98
N GLY A 111 6.80 15.19 2.52
CA GLY A 111 5.43 14.92 2.10
C GLY A 111 5.20 13.71 1.22
N PHE A 112 6.24 12.95 0.84
CA PHE A 112 5.95 11.73 0.08
C PHE A 112 5.53 10.59 1.01
N ALA A 113 4.77 9.66 0.47
CA ALA A 113 4.15 8.60 1.25
C ALA A 113 4.79 7.24 0.95
N ILE A 114 5.02 6.45 2.02
CA ILE A 114 5.36 5.04 1.93
C ILE A 114 4.24 4.23 2.57
N SER A 115 3.72 3.25 1.83
CA SER A 115 2.83 2.25 2.40
C SER A 115 3.69 1.07 2.84
N LEU A 116 4.02 1.04 4.13
CA LEU A 116 4.84 -0.02 4.72
C LEU A 116 3.96 -1.21 5.04
N SER A 117 4.39 -2.41 4.65
CA SER A 117 3.61 -3.60 4.89
C SER A 117 4.47 -4.82 5.19
N TYR A 118 3.85 -5.79 5.84
CA TYR A 118 4.42 -7.09 6.11
C TYR A 118 3.34 -8.13 5.87
N HIS A 119 3.65 -9.16 5.10
CA HIS A 119 2.73 -10.25 4.83
C HIS A 119 3.31 -11.56 5.34
N ILE A 120 2.52 -12.28 6.13
CA ILE A 120 2.92 -13.61 6.60
C ILE A 120 2.75 -14.57 5.43
N ARG A 121 3.84 -15.24 5.07
CA ARG A 121 3.81 -16.28 4.04
C ARG A 121 3.75 -17.64 4.70
N LYS A 122 2.85 -18.44 4.23
CA LYS A 122 2.73 -19.83 4.69
C LYS A 122 3.33 -20.75 3.67
#